data_053774832b353e55afe0f4b4c04abbf2
#
_entry.id   053774832b353e55afe0f4b4c04abbf2
#
_cell.length_a   1.000
_cell.length_b   1.000
_cell.length_c   1.000
_cell.angle_alpha   90.00
_cell.angle_beta   90.00
_cell.angle_gamma   90.00
#
_symmetry.space_group_name_H-M   'P 1'
#
loop_
_entity.id
_entity.type
_entity.pdbx_description
1 polymer ?
#
loop_
_entity_poly.entity_id
_entity_poly.type
_entity_poly.pdbx_seq_one_letter_code
_entity_poly.pdbx_strand_id
1 'polypeptide(L)'
;FTGETGIDVNVVYVKKGMLERLKAEGDNSPADMVLTADVGRLNDMLEADILQPVSSSEIDANIPAQYRHPDGMWFGLTVRGRIIFASKERTDTGEVLSYADLAKPSLRGRICTRSGKHIYNVSLIASVIAHNGEDNAQTWLSGVRDNLARKPQGNDRAQAKAIFEGECDYAIANTYYMGKMETNEKKPEQKQWADAVRVIFPD
;
A
#
# COMPACT_ATOMS: atom_id res chain seq x y z
N PHE A 1 -15.65 -19.07 13.04
CA PHE A 1 -16.68 -18.06 13.32
C PHE A 1 -18.08 -18.71 13.27
N THR A 2 -18.55 -19.21 12.09
CA THR A 2 -19.90 -19.81 11.98
C THR A 2 -20.16 -20.93 12.97
N GLY A 3 -19.17 -21.81 13.21
CA GLY A 3 -19.29 -22.92 14.20
C GLY A 3 -19.44 -22.45 15.64
N GLU A 4 -19.02 -21.24 15.98
CA GLU A 4 -19.08 -20.64 17.32
C GLU A 4 -20.28 -19.73 17.51
N THR A 5 -20.69 -19.05 16.44
CA THR A 5 -21.73 -17.99 16.49
C THR A 5 -23.06 -18.40 15.86
N GLY A 6 -23.06 -19.43 15.02
CA GLY A 6 -24.23 -19.79 14.21
C GLY A 6 -24.52 -18.83 13.06
N ILE A 7 -23.68 -17.80 12.84
CA ILE A 7 -23.85 -16.80 11.80
C ILE A 7 -23.17 -17.25 10.52
N ASP A 8 -23.90 -17.38 9.44
CA ASP A 8 -23.35 -17.67 8.13
C ASP A 8 -22.77 -16.40 7.50
N VAL A 9 -21.57 -16.50 6.96
CA VAL A 9 -20.87 -15.39 6.27
C VAL A 9 -20.85 -15.64 4.77
N ASN A 10 -21.56 -14.79 4.02
CA ASN A 10 -21.54 -14.79 2.57
C ASN A 10 -20.53 -13.76 2.05
N VAL A 11 -19.44 -14.22 1.42
CA VAL A 11 -18.36 -13.34 0.96
C VAL A 11 -18.45 -13.09 -0.53
N VAL A 12 -18.59 -11.84 -0.93
CA VAL A 12 -18.59 -11.41 -2.33
C VAL A 12 -17.29 -10.65 -2.63
N TYR A 13 -16.49 -11.19 -3.56
CA TYR A 13 -15.23 -10.57 -3.99
C TYR A 13 -15.45 -9.61 -5.15
N VAL A 14 -15.18 -8.34 -4.96
CA VAL A 14 -15.28 -7.30 -5.98
C VAL A 14 -13.90 -6.75 -6.33
N LYS A 15 -13.45 -6.93 -7.57
CA LYS A 15 -12.13 -6.47 -8.01
C LYS A 15 -12.08 -4.96 -8.29
N LYS A 16 -13.16 -4.40 -8.83
CA LYS A 16 -13.30 -2.98 -9.19
C LYS A 16 -14.77 -2.59 -9.03
N GLY A 17 -15.04 -1.31 -8.82
CA GLY A 17 -16.41 -0.79 -8.79
C GLY A 17 -17.17 -1.10 -7.50
N MET A 18 -16.49 -1.39 -6.38
CA MET A 18 -17.16 -1.68 -5.11
C MET A 18 -17.94 -0.46 -4.61
N LEU A 19 -17.33 0.71 -4.64
CA LEU A 19 -17.97 1.96 -4.21
C LEU A 19 -19.21 2.27 -5.07
N GLU A 20 -19.05 2.19 -6.40
CA GLU A 20 -20.13 2.45 -7.37
C GLU A 20 -21.27 1.48 -7.18
N ARG A 21 -20.96 0.21 -6.91
CA ARG A 21 -21.95 -0.82 -6.63
C ARG A 21 -22.73 -0.50 -5.36
N LEU A 22 -22.07 -0.22 -4.25
CA LEU A 22 -22.70 0.11 -2.98
C LEU A 22 -23.58 1.37 -3.10
N LYS A 23 -23.11 2.40 -3.83
CA LYS A 23 -23.94 3.58 -4.15
C LYS A 23 -25.19 3.24 -4.94
N ALA A 24 -25.09 2.35 -5.91
CA ALA A 24 -26.23 1.95 -6.73
C ALA A 24 -27.24 1.09 -5.96
N GLU A 25 -26.79 0.26 -5.04
CA GLU A 25 -27.62 -0.55 -4.16
C GLU A 25 -28.31 0.31 -3.08
N GLY A 26 -27.64 1.35 -2.57
CA GLY A 26 -28.15 2.25 -1.53
C GLY A 26 -28.65 1.49 -0.30
N ASP A 27 -29.79 1.90 0.23
CA ASP A 27 -30.42 1.28 1.40
C ASP A 27 -30.88 -0.17 1.18
N ASN A 28 -30.87 -0.63 -0.08
CA ASN A 28 -31.19 -2.03 -0.43
C ASN A 28 -29.93 -2.89 -0.56
N SER A 29 -28.75 -2.38 -0.20
CA SER A 29 -27.53 -3.18 -0.25
C SER A 29 -27.62 -4.39 0.68
N PRO A 30 -27.31 -5.60 0.21
CA PRO A 30 -27.24 -6.78 1.06
C PRO A 30 -25.92 -6.86 1.86
N ALA A 31 -25.06 -5.87 1.76
CA ALA A 31 -23.76 -5.87 2.42
C ALA A 31 -23.85 -5.31 3.85
N ASP A 32 -23.61 -6.16 4.85
CA ASP A 32 -23.51 -5.76 6.25
C ASP A 32 -22.12 -5.17 6.57
N MET A 33 -21.08 -5.59 5.85
CA MET A 33 -19.69 -5.18 6.11
C MET A 33 -18.87 -5.10 4.83
N VAL A 34 -17.99 -4.10 4.77
CA VAL A 34 -17.05 -3.93 3.67
C VAL A 34 -15.62 -4.10 4.19
N LEU A 35 -14.86 -5.00 3.55
CA LEU A 35 -13.43 -5.17 3.81
C LEU A 35 -12.63 -4.66 2.61
N THR A 36 -11.74 -3.73 2.84
CA THR A 36 -10.89 -3.15 1.80
C THR A 36 -9.42 -3.09 2.19
N ALA A 37 -8.56 -2.88 1.23
CA ALA A 37 -7.13 -3.04 1.39
C ALA A 37 -6.37 -1.74 1.71
N ASP A 38 -7.03 -0.62 1.91
CA ASP A 38 -6.39 0.67 2.17
C ASP A 38 -7.37 1.66 2.79
N VAL A 39 -6.88 2.48 3.73
CA VAL A 39 -7.70 3.50 4.41
C VAL A 39 -8.27 4.55 3.44
N GLY A 40 -7.56 4.87 2.36
CA GLY A 40 -8.07 5.80 1.34
C GLY A 40 -9.40 5.34 0.74
N ARG A 41 -9.59 4.03 0.55
CA ARG A 41 -10.88 3.50 0.07
C ARG A 41 -11.99 3.58 1.12
N LEU A 42 -11.64 3.48 2.39
CA LEU A 42 -12.60 3.69 3.48
C LEU A 42 -12.99 5.15 3.56
N ASN A 43 -12.06 6.07 3.31
CA ASN A 43 -12.36 7.49 3.22
C ASN A 43 -13.30 7.81 2.03
N ASP A 44 -13.07 7.22 0.85
CA ASP A 44 -13.97 7.36 -0.29
C ASP A 44 -15.41 6.90 0.05
N MET A 45 -15.54 5.84 0.86
CA MET A 45 -16.85 5.35 1.33
C MET A 45 -17.46 6.24 2.39
N LEU A 46 -16.65 6.81 3.28
CA LEU A 46 -17.08 7.79 4.28
C LEU A 46 -17.64 9.06 3.60
N GLU A 47 -16.91 9.61 2.64
CA GLU A 47 -17.33 10.77 1.84
C GLU A 47 -18.59 10.50 1.01
N ALA A 48 -18.83 9.24 0.68
CA ALA A 48 -20.03 8.80 -0.04
C ALA A 48 -21.23 8.48 0.86
N ASP A 49 -21.11 8.69 2.18
CA ASP A 49 -22.15 8.44 3.19
C ASP A 49 -22.70 6.99 3.16
N ILE A 50 -21.81 6.02 2.94
CA ILE A 50 -22.18 4.59 2.88
C ILE A 50 -21.96 3.89 4.23
N LEU A 51 -21.08 4.44 5.07
CA LEU A 51 -20.69 3.83 6.32
C LEU A 51 -21.60 4.31 7.45
N GLN A 52 -21.81 3.46 8.45
CA GLN A 52 -22.52 3.81 9.68
C GLN A 52 -21.60 3.61 10.89
N PRO A 53 -21.79 4.39 11.98
CA PRO A 53 -20.96 4.27 13.17
C PRO A 53 -21.24 2.96 13.91
N VAL A 54 -20.20 2.33 14.38
CA VAL A 54 -20.25 1.15 15.24
C VAL A 54 -19.50 1.45 16.54
N SER A 55 -20.13 1.18 17.67
CA SER A 55 -19.52 1.25 19.00
C SER A 55 -19.46 -0.16 19.60
N SER A 56 -18.28 -0.59 20.01
CA SER A 56 -18.05 -1.90 20.60
C SER A 56 -16.84 -1.87 21.52
N SER A 57 -17.05 -2.27 22.78
CA SER A 57 -15.97 -2.38 23.76
C SER A 57 -14.90 -3.39 23.33
N GLU A 58 -15.28 -4.44 22.61
CA GLU A 58 -14.34 -5.43 22.07
C GLU A 58 -13.44 -4.83 20.99
N ILE A 59 -14.02 -4.03 20.07
CA ILE A 59 -13.25 -3.32 19.06
C ILE A 59 -12.31 -2.31 19.71
N ASP A 60 -12.81 -1.55 20.68
CA ASP A 60 -12.05 -0.52 21.39
C ASP A 60 -10.88 -1.09 22.17
N ALA A 61 -11.04 -2.29 22.76
CA ALA A 61 -9.99 -2.98 23.47
C ALA A 61 -8.90 -3.57 22.55
N ASN A 62 -9.26 -3.96 21.32
CA ASN A 62 -8.37 -4.72 20.43
C ASN A 62 -7.75 -3.88 19.31
N ILE A 63 -8.37 -2.75 18.91
CA ILE A 63 -7.86 -1.88 17.84
C ILE A 63 -7.44 -0.53 18.44
N PRO A 64 -6.12 -0.18 18.45
CA PRO A 64 -5.65 1.10 18.93
C PRO A 64 -6.33 2.29 18.26
N ALA A 65 -6.56 3.38 18.99
CA ALA A 65 -7.30 4.56 18.51
C ALA A 65 -6.77 5.16 17.20
N GLN A 66 -5.45 5.11 16.98
CA GLN A 66 -4.82 5.58 15.74
C GLN A 66 -5.17 4.77 14.49
N TYR A 67 -5.75 3.57 14.65
CA TYR A 67 -6.14 2.68 13.55
C TYR A 67 -7.65 2.56 13.39
N ARG A 68 -8.42 3.51 13.93
CA ARG A 68 -9.88 3.55 13.79
C ARG A 68 -10.38 4.98 13.63
N HIS A 69 -11.53 5.10 12.97
CA HIS A 69 -12.18 6.41 12.84
C HIS A 69 -12.66 6.90 14.21
N PRO A 70 -12.49 8.20 14.55
CA PRO A 70 -12.92 8.74 15.85
C PRO A 70 -14.39 8.47 16.16
N ASP A 71 -15.26 8.56 15.15
CA ASP A 71 -16.70 8.33 15.26
C ASP A 71 -17.12 6.87 14.94
N GLY A 72 -16.18 5.92 14.92
CA GLY A 72 -16.48 4.50 14.73
C GLY A 72 -16.90 4.09 13.31
N MET A 73 -16.62 4.89 12.28
CA MET A 73 -17.05 4.62 10.91
C MET A 73 -16.23 3.52 10.22
N TRP A 74 -14.98 3.30 10.64
CA TRP A 74 -14.13 2.22 10.12
C TRP A 74 -13.05 1.81 11.13
N PHE A 75 -12.49 0.61 10.93
CA PHE A 75 -11.52 -0.01 11.81
C PHE A 75 -10.40 -0.68 11.02
N GLY A 76 -9.14 -0.46 11.42
CA GLY A 76 -7.98 -1.08 10.82
C GLY A 76 -7.67 -2.44 11.42
N LEU A 77 -7.81 -3.51 10.66
CA LEU A 77 -7.56 -4.88 11.12
C LEU A 77 -6.10 -5.31 10.94
N THR A 78 -5.38 -4.72 9.98
CA THR A 78 -3.98 -5.06 9.68
C THR A 78 -3.22 -3.82 9.25
N VAL A 79 -1.91 -3.82 9.52
CA VAL A 79 -0.98 -2.76 9.10
C VAL A 79 -0.05 -3.29 8.02
N ARG A 80 0.30 -2.44 7.06
CA ARG A 80 1.28 -2.71 6.00
C ARG A 80 2.32 -1.61 5.96
N GLY A 81 3.59 -1.98 6.01
CA GLY A 81 4.67 -1.03 5.76
C GLY A 81 4.80 -0.76 4.25
N ARG A 82 4.85 0.50 3.87
CA ARG A 82 5.38 0.90 2.58
C ARG A 82 6.89 0.99 2.74
N ILE A 83 7.67 0.30 1.94
CA ILE A 83 9.10 0.12 2.13
C ILE A 83 9.84 0.38 0.82
N ILE A 84 11.16 0.41 0.90
CA ILE A 84 12.01 0.49 -0.28
C ILE A 84 12.70 -0.86 -0.48
N PHE A 85 12.57 -1.43 -1.67
CA PHE A 85 13.44 -2.48 -2.17
C PHE A 85 14.70 -1.86 -2.76
N ALA A 86 15.86 -2.42 -2.42
CA ALA A 86 17.14 -2.01 -2.96
C ALA A 86 17.88 -3.22 -3.51
N SER A 87 18.56 -3.08 -4.64
CA SER A 87 19.42 -4.12 -5.20
C SER A 87 20.51 -4.49 -4.21
N LYS A 88 20.68 -5.77 -3.92
CA LYS A 88 21.79 -6.24 -3.07
C LYS A 88 23.15 -6.03 -3.72
N GLU A 89 23.22 -6.10 -5.04
CA GLU A 89 24.49 -6.06 -5.79
C GLU A 89 24.90 -4.65 -6.22
N ARG A 90 23.94 -3.74 -6.47
CA ARG A 90 24.19 -2.45 -7.11
C ARG A 90 23.98 -1.25 -6.20
N THR A 91 23.68 -1.48 -4.91
CA THR A 91 23.45 -0.40 -3.96
C THR A 91 24.20 -0.61 -2.67
N ASP A 92 24.77 0.47 -2.14
CA ASP A 92 25.46 0.45 -0.84
C ASP A 92 24.48 0.54 0.32
N THR A 93 24.84 -0.09 1.44
CA THR A 93 24.12 0.04 2.69
C THR A 93 24.28 1.45 3.22
N GLY A 94 23.18 2.21 3.38
CA GLY A 94 23.23 3.59 3.84
C GLY A 94 23.12 4.65 2.74
N GLU A 95 23.15 4.29 1.45
CA GLU A 95 22.91 5.25 0.35
C GLU A 95 21.47 5.83 0.41
N VAL A 96 20.50 4.98 0.75
CA VAL A 96 19.09 5.33 0.94
C VAL A 96 18.63 4.78 2.29
N LEU A 97 18.18 5.67 3.18
CA LEU A 97 17.67 5.33 4.52
C LEU A 97 16.23 5.85 4.73
N SER A 98 15.86 6.89 3.99
CA SER A 98 14.57 7.57 4.12
C SER A 98 13.88 7.74 2.77
N TYR A 99 12.60 8.11 2.80
CA TYR A 99 11.89 8.51 1.59
C TYR A 99 12.49 9.76 0.95
N ALA A 100 13.02 10.68 1.76
CA ALA A 100 13.65 11.91 1.26
C ALA A 100 14.85 11.60 0.35
N ASP A 101 15.59 10.54 0.65
CA ASP A 101 16.76 10.14 -0.13
C ASP A 101 16.42 9.78 -1.58
N LEU A 102 15.20 9.28 -1.83
CA LEU A 102 14.75 8.92 -3.18
C LEU A 102 14.70 10.13 -4.14
N ALA A 103 14.67 11.35 -3.61
CA ALA A 103 14.69 12.56 -4.41
C ALA A 103 16.11 13.09 -4.71
N LYS A 104 17.18 12.46 -4.17
CA LYS A 104 18.55 12.87 -4.41
C LYS A 104 18.94 12.73 -5.89
N PRO A 105 19.59 13.75 -6.50
CA PRO A 105 20.01 13.69 -7.91
C PRO A 105 20.94 12.52 -8.25
N SER A 106 21.68 11.99 -7.26
CA SER A 106 22.55 10.82 -7.43
C SER A 106 21.82 9.53 -7.80
N LEU A 107 20.49 9.50 -7.59
CA LEU A 107 19.64 8.36 -7.93
C LEU A 107 18.98 8.46 -9.31
N ARG A 108 19.44 9.40 -10.15
CA ARG A 108 18.86 9.61 -11.48
C ARG A 108 18.89 8.33 -12.33
N GLY A 109 17.71 7.93 -12.83
CA GLY A 109 17.56 6.73 -13.64
C GLY A 109 17.66 5.41 -12.85
N ARG A 110 17.56 5.45 -11.51
CA ARG A 110 17.76 4.27 -10.66
C ARG A 110 16.51 3.82 -9.90
N ILE A 111 15.37 4.52 -10.06
CA ILE A 111 14.16 4.24 -9.27
C ILE A 111 13.06 3.65 -10.16
N CYS A 112 12.42 2.58 -9.67
CA CYS A 112 11.19 2.03 -10.22
C CYS A 112 10.03 2.19 -9.24
N THR A 113 8.83 2.42 -9.76
CA THR A 113 7.61 2.42 -8.96
C THR A 113 6.41 2.02 -9.80
N ARG A 114 5.35 1.60 -9.13
CA ARG A 114 4.04 1.45 -9.74
C ARG A 114 3.39 2.82 -10.00
N SER A 115 2.25 2.83 -10.69
CA SER A 115 1.53 4.06 -10.99
C SER A 115 1.33 4.95 -9.74
N GLY A 116 1.64 6.25 -9.87
CA GLY A 116 1.35 7.26 -8.85
C GLY A 116 -0.15 7.42 -8.53
N LYS A 117 -1.02 7.02 -9.47
CA LYS A 117 -2.49 7.00 -9.28
C LYS A 117 -2.97 5.77 -8.50
N HIS A 118 -2.11 4.81 -8.22
CA HIS A 118 -2.50 3.64 -7.43
C HIS A 118 -2.61 4.02 -5.96
N ILE A 119 -3.66 3.54 -5.29
CA ILE A 119 -3.99 3.92 -3.91
C ILE A 119 -2.79 3.83 -2.95
N TYR A 120 -1.89 2.84 -3.10
CA TYR A 120 -0.70 2.72 -2.24
C TYR A 120 0.29 3.87 -2.38
N ASN A 121 0.46 4.41 -3.58
CA ASN A 121 1.30 5.59 -3.79
C ASN A 121 0.56 6.87 -3.41
N VAL A 122 -0.74 6.93 -3.64
CA VAL A 122 -1.59 8.06 -3.18
C VAL A 122 -1.51 8.19 -1.66
N SER A 123 -1.67 7.08 -0.91
CA SER A 123 -1.57 7.07 0.55
C SER A 123 -0.17 7.45 1.04
N LEU A 124 0.90 6.99 0.36
CA LEU A 124 2.27 7.43 0.68
C LEU A 124 2.44 8.93 0.47
N ILE A 125 1.98 9.45 -0.67
CA ILE A 125 2.07 10.88 -0.98
C ILE A 125 1.28 11.71 0.04
N ALA A 126 0.08 11.27 0.39
CA ALA A 126 -0.73 11.91 1.44
C ALA A 126 0.00 11.94 2.79
N SER A 127 0.68 10.85 3.16
CA SER A 127 1.52 10.81 4.36
C SER A 127 2.68 11.80 4.28
N VAL A 128 3.37 11.90 3.14
CA VAL A 128 4.45 12.89 2.95
C VAL A 128 3.93 14.31 3.05
N ILE A 129 2.76 14.61 2.49
CA ILE A 129 2.10 15.92 2.63
C ILE A 129 1.78 16.23 4.09
N ALA A 130 1.19 15.27 4.80
CA ALA A 130 0.79 15.44 6.20
C ALA A 130 1.97 15.75 7.13
N HIS A 131 3.15 15.15 6.86
CA HIS A 131 4.33 15.31 7.71
C HIS A 131 5.23 16.49 7.29
N ASN A 132 5.30 16.78 5.99
CA ASN A 132 6.28 17.75 5.46
C ASN A 132 5.65 19.00 4.83
N GLY A 133 4.34 19.02 4.67
CA GLY A 133 3.62 20.07 3.95
C GLY A 133 3.62 19.86 2.43
N GLU A 134 2.74 20.57 1.75
CA GLU A 134 2.45 20.38 0.32
C GLU A 134 3.65 20.74 -0.57
N ASP A 135 4.30 21.89 -0.33
CA ASP A 135 5.43 22.37 -1.13
C ASP A 135 6.63 21.42 -1.07
N ASN A 136 6.95 20.89 0.13
CA ASN A 136 8.02 19.93 0.30
C ASN A 136 7.67 18.57 -0.36
N ALA A 137 6.43 18.14 -0.25
CA ALA A 137 5.95 16.93 -0.90
C ALA A 137 6.01 17.06 -2.43
N GLN A 138 5.66 18.21 -3.00
CA GLN A 138 5.77 18.49 -4.43
C GLN A 138 7.23 18.47 -4.90
N THR A 139 8.13 19.06 -4.12
CA THR A 139 9.57 19.07 -4.40
C THR A 139 10.12 17.63 -4.39
N TRP A 140 9.79 16.86 -3.35
CA TRP A 140 10.15 15.46 -3.23
C TRP A 140 9.64 14.62 -4.41
N LEU A 141 8.36 14.75 -4.77
CA LEU A 141 7.76 14.04 -5.90
C LEU A 141 8.44 14.38 -7.23
N SER A 142 8.83 15.64 -7.41
CA SER A 142 9.54 16.07 -8.61
C SER A 142 10.92 15.41 -8.67
N GLY A 143 11.66 15.37 -7.56
CA GLY A 143 12.94 14.67 -7.49
C GLY A 143 12.81 13.16 -7.73
N VAL A 144 11.82 12.50 -7.12
CA VAL A 144 11.55 11.08 -7.37
C VAL A 144 11.19 10.83 -8.84
N ARG A 145 10.36 11.67 -9.44
CA ARG A 145 10.01 11.59 -10.88
C ARG A 145 11.25 11.69 -11.77
N ASP A 146 12.15 12.62 -11.47
CA ASP A 146 13.35 12.87 -12.27
C ASP A 146 14.39 11.73 -12.12
N ASN A 147 14.26 10.92 -11.03
CA ASN A 147 15.08 9.76 -10.74
C ASN A 147 14.50 8.44 -11.27
N LEU A 148 13.34 8.46 -11.92
CA LEU A 148 12.74 7.25 -12.46
C LEU A 148 13.58 6.66 -13.59
N ALA A 149 13.86 5.36 -13.53
CA ALA A 149 14.51 4.59 -14.59
C ALA A 149 13.56 4.33 -15.78
N ARG A 150 12.25 4.27 -15.50
CA ARG A 150 11.21 4.01 -16.51
C ARG A 150 9.88 4.63 -16.09
N LYS A 151 8.92 4.69 -17.01
CA LYS A 151 7.54 5.05 -16.67
C LYS A 151 6.98 4.13 -15.59
N PRO A 152 6.26 4.68 -14.57
CA PRO A 152 5.62 3.88 -13.54
C PRO A 152 4.68 2.82 -14.12
N GLN A 153 4.90 1.55 -13.78
CA GLN A 153 4.13 0.43 -14.31
C GLN A 153 4.17 -0.80 -13.39
N GLY A 154 3.28 -1.75 -13.66
CA GLY A 154 3.25 -3.03 -12.94
C GLY A 154 2.77 -2.92 -11.49
N ASN A 155 2.87 -4.02 -10.78
CA ASN A 155 2.62 -4.11 -9.34
C ASN A 155 3.94 -4.17 -8.55
N ASP A 156 3.89 -4.29 -7.24
CA ASP A 156 5.10 -4.27 -6.40
C ASP A 156 6.05 -5.45 -6.68
N ARG A 157 5.56 -6.63 -7.09
CA ARG A 157 6.42 -7.75 -7.55
C ARG A 157 7.13 -7.42 -8.86
N ALA A 158 6.47 -6.69 -9.75
CA ALA A 158 7.09 -6.23 -10.98
C ALA A 158 8.21 -5.21 -10.73
N GLN A 159 8.19 -4.51 -9.59
CA GLN A 159 9.31 -3.65 -9.20
C GLN A 159 10.51 -4.49 -8.73
N ALA A 160 10.29 -5.52 -7.91
CA ALA A 160 11.37 -6.44 -7.52
C ALA A 160 11.98 -7.16 -8.75
N LYS A 161 11.13 -7.57 -9.70
CA LYS A 161 11.57 -8.11 -10.99
C LYS A 161 12.46 -7.13 -11.75
N ALA A 162 12.05 -5.85 -11.82
CA ALA A 162 12.83 -4.82 -12.51
C ALA A 162 14.22 -4.60 -11.88
N ILE A 163 14.31 -4.68 -10.54
CA ILE A 163 15.60 -4.66 -9.85
C ILE A 163 16.42 -5.90 -10.22
N PHE A 164 15.84 -7.10 -10.18
CA PHE A 164 16.50 -8.33 -10.58
C PHE A 164 17.03 -8.26 -12.02
N GLU A 165 16.27 -7.70 -12.94
CA GLU A 165 16.65 -7.55 -14.36
C GLU A 165 17.61 -6.36 -14.62
N GLY A 166 17.96 -5.59 -13.59
CA GLY A 166 18.89 -4.47 -13.74
C GLY A 166 18.29 -3.19 -14.33
N GLU A 167 16.97 -3.09 -14.45
CA GLU A 167 16.32 -1.88 -14.98
C GLU A 167 16.40 -0.70 -14.00
N CYS A 168 16.41 -0.98 -12.70
CA CYS A 168 16.55 0.00 -11.63
C CYS A 168 17.22 -0.61 -10.40
N ASP A 169 17.66 0.23 -9.46
CA ASP A 169 18.35 -0.19 -8.25
C ASP A 169 17.46 -0.10 -7.00
N TYR A 170 16.50 0.81 -7.01
CA TYR A 170 15.56 1.05 -5.91
C TYR A 170 14.11 0.99 -6.40
N ALA A 171 13.22 0.53 -5.52
CA ALA A 171 11.79 0.56 -5.81
C ALA A 171 10.95 0.70 -4.55
N ILE A 172 9.81 1.38 -4.67
CA ILE A 172 8.83 1.51 -3.58
C ILE A 172 7.85 0.34 -3.66
N ALA A 173 7.70 -0.40 -2.56
CA ALA A 173 6.85 -1.60 -2.48
C ALA A 173 6.20 -1.76 -1.09
N ASN A 174 5.22 -2.65 -0.96
CA ASN A 174 4.68 -3.06 0.34
C ASN A 174 5.45 -4.26 0.89
N THR A 175 5.67 -4.28 2.21
CA THR A 175 6.43 -5.32 2.92
C THR A 175 6.00 -6.74 2.60
N TYR A 176 4.69 -7.02 2.60
CA TYR A 176 4.16 -8.37 2.44
C TYR A 176 4.44 -9.01 1.07
N TYR A 177 4.86 -8.22 0.07
CA TYR A 177 5.25 -8.78 -1.21
C TYR A 177 6.55 -9.57 -1.14
N MET A 178 7.45 -9.24 -0.19
CA MET A 178 8.67 -10.02 0.05
C MET A 178 8.31 -11.46 0.40
N GLY A 179 7.57 -11.68 1.48
CA GLY A 179 7.14 -13.02 1.88
C GLY A 179 6.31 -13.74 0.81
N LYS A 180 5.46 -13.02 0.07
CA LYS A 180 4.70 -13.61 -1.05
C LYS A 180 5.57 -14.06 -2.22
N MET A 181 6.73 -13.46 -2.43
CA MET A 181 7.68 -13.90 -3.47
C MET A 181 8.52 -15.08 -2.99
N GLU A 182 8.99 -15.02 -1.76
CA GLU A 182 9.81 -16.07 -1.13
C GLU A 182 9.06 -17.42 -1.02
N THR A 183 7.76 -17.37 -0.75
CA THR A 183 6.92 -18.56 -0.55
C THR A 183 6.12 -18.97 -1.79
N ASN A 184 6.39 -18.39 -2.95
CA ASN A 184 5.57 -18.63 -4.15
C ASN A 184 5.97 -19.94 -4.85
N GLU A 185 5.23 -20.99 -4.60
CA GLU A 185 5.43 -22.29 -5.26
C GLU A 185 4.92 -22.33 -6.70
N LYS A 186 3.87 -21.52 -7.02
CA LYS A 186 3.28 -21.48 -8.36
C LYS A 186 4.12 -20.69 -9.37
N LYS A 187 4.98 -19.79 -8.89
CA LYS A 187 5.86 -18.94 -9.69
C LYS A 187 7.24 -18.87 -9.04
N PRO A 188 8.02 -19.95 -9.12
CA PRO A 188 9.30 -20.08 -8.40
C PRO A 188 10.34 -19.04 -8.82
N GLU A 189 10.21 -18.46 -10.02
CA GLU A 189 11.05 -17.35 -10.47
C GLU A 189 10.97 -16.11 -9.56
N GLN A 190 9.88 -15.95 -8.81
CA GLN A 190 9.72 -14.84 -7.88
C GLN A 190 10.66 -14.92 -6.67
N LYS A 191 11.12 -16.12 -6.32
CA LYS A 191 12.14 -16.30 -5.27
C LYS A 191 13.46 -15.62 -5.67
N GLN A 192 13.86 -15.73 -6.95
CA GLN A 192 15.06 -15.04 -7.45
C GLN A 192 14.91 -13.52 -7.38
N TRP A 193 13.70 -12.98 -7.61
CA TRP A 193 13.46 -11.55 -7.47
C TRP A 193 13.54 -11.09 -6.01
N ALA A 194 13.03 -11.91 -5.08
CA ALA A 194 13.15 -11.66 -3.65
C ALA A 194 14.62 -11.73 -3.20
N ASP A 195 15.36 -12.72 -3.67
CA ASP A 195 16.77 -12.91 -3.35
C ASP A 195 17.66 -11.75 -3.84
N ALA A 196 17.29 -11.09 -4.92
CA ALA A 196 18.05 -9.98 -5.50
C ALA A 196 17.88 -8.65 -4.74
N VAL A 197 16.88 -8.54 -3.85
CA VAL A 197 16.58 -7.30 -3.16
C VAL A 197 16.77 -7.41 -1.64
N ARG A 198 17.16 -6.30 -1.03
CA ARG A 198 17.04 -6.08 0.42
C ARG A 198 15.89 -5.13 0.70
N VAL A 199 15.31 -5.25 1.89
CA VAL A 199 14.25 -4.37 2.38
C VAL A 199 14.87 -3.26 3.21
N ILE A 200 14.47 -2.01 2.91
CA ILE A 200 14.76 -0.84 3.71
C ILE A 200 13.45 -0.34 4.29
N PHE A 201 13.37 -0.21 5.62
CA PHE A 201 12.29 0.49 6.31
C PHE A 201 12.71 1.95 6.42
N PRO A 202 12.12 2.84 5.62
CA PRO A 202 12.52 4.25 5.62
C PRO A 202 12.02 4.94 6.89
N ASP A 203 12.87 5.82 7.42
CA ASP A 203 12.55 6.72 8.53
C ASP A 203 11.64 7.89 8.07
#